data_b9a371a4bde3e3fee90c73ad95bc1698
#
_entry.id   b9a371a4bde3e3fee90c73ad95bc1698
#
_cell.length_a   1.000
_cell.length_b   1.000
_cell.length_c   1.000
_cell.angle_alpha   90.00
_cell.angle_beta   90.00
_cell.angle_gamma   90.00
#
_symmetry.space_group_name_H-M   'P 1'
#
loop_
_entity.id
_entity.type
_entity.pdbx_description
1 polymer ?
#
loop_
_entity_poly.entity_id
_entity_poly.type
_entity_poly.pdbx_seq_one_letter_code
_entity_poly.pdbx_strand_id
1 'polypeptide(L)'
;VLARAGLTSSWYGAKGKQQRKRIPRPHIKQPGDLVQVDAIHFVDWQTKQRCFVYTLIDLKSRWAFAAYTPRLTPELSSYFVAAAQKAAGFPFRMIQSDNGQEFSKRFEHLLEIQGIRQRRIRLGRKNDNAHIERFNRTIQDECLGRWPNPPSIPEKLREYLVFYNTKRLHCSLQGKAPISVLQRY
;
A
#
# COMPACT_ATOMS: atom_id res chain seq x y z
N VAL A 1 -33.73 18.27 -31.65
CA VAL A 1 -33.67 17.99 -33.12
C VAL A 1 -32.87 16.68 -33.34
N LEU A 2 -31.70 16.49 -32.80
CA LEU A 2 -30.84 15.30 -32.99
C LEU A 2 -31.47 13.98 -32.44
N ALA A 3 -32.21 14.06 -31.33
CA ALA A 3 -32.92 12.91 -30.76
C ALA A 3 -34.05 12.39 -31.68
N ARG A 4 -34.72 13.28 -32.43
CA ARG A 4 -35.77 12.91 -33.39
C ARG A 4 -35.22 12.25 -34.67
N ALA A 5 -33.93 12.46 -34.97
CA ALA A 5 -33.28 11.89 -36.15
C ALA A 5 -32.63 10.53 -35.87
N GLY A 6 -32.81 9.95 -34.68
CA GLY A 6 -32.22 8.64 -34.34
C GLY A 6 -30.69 8.65 -34.24
N LEU A 7 -30.07 9.81 -34.26
CA LEU A 7 -28.59 9.98 -34.31
C LEU A 7 -27.93 9.98 -32.94
N THR A 8 -28.69 9.90 -31.85
CA THR A 8 -28.18 9.90 -30.47
C THR A 8 -28.12 8.50 -29.86
N SER A 9 -28.39 7.47 -30.64
CA SER A 9 -28.32 6.12 -30.11
C SER A 9 -26.99 5.46 -30.40
N SER A 10 -26.50 4.74 -29.43
CA SER A 10 -25.64 3.56 -29.52
C SER A 10 -24.11 3.75 -29.67
N TRP A 11 -23.55 4.90 -29.93
CA TRP A 11 -22.07 4.99 -29.92
C TRP A 11 -21.45 5.01 -28.52
N TYR A 12 -22.25 5.31 -27.51
CA TYR A 12 -21.90 5.06 -26.09
C TYR A 12 -22.59 3.80 -25.56
N GLY A 13 -22.60 2.75 -26.34
CA GLY A 13 -22.85 1.42 -25.79
C GLY A 13 -21.93 1.26 -24.61
N ALA A 14 -22.48 1.31 -23.41
CA ALA A 14 -21.75 1.04 -22.19
C ALA A 14 -21.08 -0.32 -22.41
N LYS A 15 -19.78 -0.31 -22.77
CA LYS A 15 -18.95 -1.51 -22.66
C LYS A 15 -19.14 -1.92 -21.21
N GLY A 16 -19.97 -2.92 -20.97
CA GLY A 16 -20.29 -3.41 -19.65
C GLY A 16 -18.96 -3.56 -18.94
N LYS A 17 -18.74 -2.76 -17.90
CA LYS A 17 -17.52 -2.89 -17.08
C LYS A 17 -17.54 -4.33 -16.63
N GLN A 18 -16.75 -5.18 -17.26
CA GLN A 18 -16.56 -6.56 -16.80
C GLN A 18 -16.27 -6.47 -15.32
N GLN A 19 -17.22 -6.85 -14.49
CA GLN A 19 -17.03 -6.87 -13.05
C GLN A 19 -15.92 -7.87 -12.80
N ARG A 20 -14.74 -7.34 -12.45
CA ARG A 20 -13.61 -8.18 -12.08
C ARG A 20 -14.04 -9.09 -10.94
N LYS A 21 -13.78 -10.38 -11.11
CA LYS A 21 -14.06 -11.39 -10.09
C LYS A 21 -13.32 -10.95 -8.81
N ARG A 22 -14.06 -10.63 -7.76
CA ARG A 22 -13.49 -10.12 -6.52
C ARG A 22 -12.72 -11.23 -5.82
N ILE A 23 -11.49 -10.94 -5.46
CA ILE A 23 -10.73 -11.80 -4.57
C ILE A 23 -11.22 -11.54 -3.14
N PRO A 24 -11.79 -12.54 -2.44
CA PRO A 24 -12.25 -12.37 -1.06
C PRO A 24 -11.08 -12.04 -0.14
N ARG A 25 -11.39 -11.41 1.00
CA ARG A 25 -10.38 -11.19 2.05
C ARG A 25 -9.98 -12.55 2.62
N PRO A 26 -8.68 -12.87 2.68
CA PRO A 26 -8.23 -14.15 3.22
C PRO A 26 -8.41 -14.18 4.75
N HIS A 27 -8.50 -15.36 5.30
CA HIS A 27 -8.36 -15.55 6.75
C HIS A 27 -6.88 -15.38 7.13
N ILE A 28 -6.58 -14.43 8.02
CA ILE A 28 -5.22 -14.07 8.40
C ILE A 28 -4.75 -14.99 9.54
N LYS A 29 -3.97 -16.00 9.21
CA LYS A 29 -3.44 -16.99 10.18
C LYS A 29 -2.00 -16.66 10.56
N GLN A 30 -1.17 -16.25 9.61
CA GLN A 30 0.26 -16.02 9.77
C GLN A 30 0.72 -14.74 9.07
N PRO A 31 1.94 -14.23 9.38
CA PRO A 31 2.53 -13.11 8.67
C PRO A 31 2.58 -13.35 7.17
N GLY A 32 2.33 -12.31 6.39
CA GLY A 32 2.32 -12.36 4.92
C GLY A 32 1.01 -12.84 4.28
N ASP A 33 0.05 -13.38 5.02
CA ASP A 33 -1.25 -13.80 4.44
C ASP A 33 -2.00 -12.64 3.80
N LEU A 34 -1.94 -11.46 4.41
CA LEU A 34 -2.48 -10.21 3.86
C LEU A 34 -1.63 -9.02 4.29
N VAL A 35 -1.06 -8.35 3.31
CA VAL A 35 -0.23 -7.17 3.48
C VAL A 35 -0.89 -6.00 2.77
N GLN A 36 -1.06 -4.87 3.43
CA GLN A 36 -1.60 -3.65 2.82
C GLN A 36 -0.48 -2.76 2.31
N VAL A 37 -0.67 -2.15 1.14
CA VAL A 37 0.25 -1.19 0.52
C VAL A 37 -0.51 0.08 0.15
N ASP A 38 0.18 1.22 0.29
CA ASP A 38 -0.34 2.55 -0.02
C ASP A 38 0.83 3.51 -0.32
N ALA A 39 0.52 4.75 -0.68
CA ALA A 39 1.50 5.80 -0.88
C ALA A 39 1.06 7.11 -0.22
N ILE A 40 1.93 7.69 0.60
CA ILE A 40 1.76 9.03 1.15
C ILE A 40 2.24 10.04 0.11
N HIS A 41 1.42 11.03 -0.17
CA HIS A 41 1.72 12.13 -1.09
C HIS A 41 2.04 13.39 -0.30
N PHE A 42 3.11 14.06 -0.66
CA PHE A 42 3.45 15.38 -0.13
C PHE A 42 4.11 16.25 -1.20
N VAL A 43 4.25 17.52 -0.90
CA VAL A 43 4.91 18.48 -1.79
C VAL A 43 6.16 19.00 -1.07
N ASP A 44 7.30 18.90 -1.71
CA ASP A 44 8.51 19.57 -1.26
C ASP A 44 8.27 21.09 -1.32
N TRP A 45 8.32 21.72 -0.17
CA TRP A 45 8.02 23.14 -0.05
C TRP A 45 9.07 24.06 -0.74
N GLN A 46 10.31 23.55 -0.91
CA GLN A 46 11.40 24.30 -1.57
C GLN A 46 11.28 24.20 -3.08
N THR A 47 11.20 22.98 -3.61
CA THR A 47 11.20 22.73 -5.06
C THR A 47 9.80 22.74 -5.68
N LYS A 48 8.73 22.75 -4.85
CA LYS A 48 7.32 22.60 -5.26
C LYS A 48 7.04 21.28 -6.00
N GLN A 49 7.95 20.34 -5.97
CA GLN A 49 7.78 19.04 -6.60
C GLN A 49 6.97 18.09 -5.70
N ARG A 50 6.16 17.24 -6.33
CA ARG A 50 5.48 16.15 -5.62
C ARG A 50 6.47 15.05 -5.31
N CYS A 51 6.42 14.58 -4.07
CA CYS A 51 7.21 13.47 -3.57
C CYS A 51 6.30 12.46 -2.87
N PHE A 52 6.79 11.24 -2.73
CA PHE A 52 5.96 10.15 -2.23
C PHE A 52 6.75 9.27 -1.26
N VAL A 53 6.03 8.66 -0.34
CA VAL A 53 6.55 7.57 0.48
C VAL A 53 5.63 6.37 0.31
N TYR A 54 6.14 5.30 -0.31
CA TYR A 54 5.44 4.03 -0.29
C TYR A 54 5.43 3.48 1.13
N THR A 55 4.31 2.94 1.54
CA THR A 55 4.11 2.33 2.85
C THR A 55 3.50 0.94 2.73
N LEU A 56 3.85 0.06 3.65
CA LEU A 56 3.39 -1.31 3.67
C LEU A 56 3.24 -1.79 5.12
N ILE A 57 2.18 -2.54 5.41
CA ILE A 57 1.96 -3.15 6.73
C ILE A 57 1.41 -4.58 6.61
N ASP A 58 2.01 -5.51 7.31
CA ASP A 58 1.46 -6.86 7.48
C ASP A 58 0.33 -6.85 8.52
N LEU A 59 -0.79 -7.47 8.18
CA LEU A 59 -1.97 -7.43 9.03
C LEU A 59 -1.90 -8.38 10.24
N LYS A 60 -1.03 -9.37 10.23
CA LYS A 60 -0.87 -10.31 11.34
C LYS A 60 0.10 -9.76 12.39
N SER A 61 1.32 -9.44 11.97
CA SER A 61 2.41 -9.03 12.85
C SER A 61 2.45 -7.54 13.11
N ARG A 62 1.79 -6.72 12.28
CA ARG A 62 1.95 -5.25 12.21
C ARG A 62 3.35 -4.82 11.76
N TRP A 63 4.19 -5.73 11.30
CA TRP A 63 5.46 -5.38 10.70
C TRP A 63 5.23 -4.42 9.53
N ALA A 64 6.04 -3.38 9.47
CA ALA A 64 5.85 -2.32 8.50
C ALA A 64 7.14 -2.00 7.74
N PHE A 65 6.96 -1.51 6.51
CA PHE A 65 8.04 -1.05 5.66
C PHE A 65 7.62 0.23 4.95
N ALA A 66 8.59 1.11 4.67
CA ALA A 66 8.35 2.33 3.92
C ALA A 66 9.59 2.74 3.14
N ALA A 67 9.40 3.39 2.00
CA ALA A 67 10.48 3.90 1.17
C ALA A 67 10.08 5.18 0.45
N TYR A 68 10.99 6.15 0.42
CA TYR A 68 10.85 7.38 -0.36
C TYR A 68 10.99 7.12 -1.85
N THR A 69 10.19 7.81 -2.65
CA THR A 69 10.29 7.81 -4.11
C THR A 69 9.87 9.18 -4.69
N PRO A 70 10.56 9.68 -5.73
CA PRO A 70 10.16 10.92 -6.40
C PRO A 70 8.95 10.74 -7.34
N ARG A 71 8.54 9.51 -7.62
CA ARG A 71 7.43 9.20 -8.55
C ARG A 71 6.75 7.88 -8.20
N LEU A 72 5.49 7.74 -8.62
CA LEU A 72 4.72 6.51 -8.48
C LEU A 72 4.54 5.86 -9.85
N THR A 73 4.95 4.59 -9.97
CA THR A 73 4.71 3.75 -11.17
C THR A 73 4.43 2.31 -10.74
N PRO A 74 3.74 1.52 -11.57
CA PRO A 74 3.51 0.09 -11.27
C PRO A 74 4.79 -0.71 -11.05
N GLU A 75 5.85 -0.40 -11.79
CA GLU A 75 7.16 -1.02 -11.67
C GLU A 75 7.80 -0.71 -10.32
N LEU A 76 7.82 0.58 -9.92
CA LEU A 76 8.36 0.98 -8.62
C LEU A 76 7.55 0.40 -7.46
N SER A 77 6.22 0.32 -7.58
CA SER A 77 5.37 -0.35 -6.60
C SER A 77 5.74 -1.83 -6.45
N SER A 78 6.00 -2.51 -7.56
CA SER A 78 6.40 -3.92 -7.57
C SER A 78 7.80 -4.12 -6.97
N TYR A 79 8.77 -3.28 -7.32
CA TYR A 79 10.11 -3.30 -6.69
C TYR A 79 10.05 -3.01 -5.19
N PHE A 80 9.21 -2.06 -4.77
CA PHE A 80 8.98 -1.76 -3.36
C PHE A 80 8.46 -2.98 -2.60
N VAL A 81 7.48 -3.72 -3.15
CA VAL A 81 6.96 -4.94 -2.54
C VAL A 81 8.02 -6.03 -2.44
N ALA A 82 8.83 -6.22 -3.48
CA ALA A 82 9.93 -7.18 -3.47
C ALA A 82 10.99 -6.83 -2.41
N ALA A 83 11.38 -5.55 -2.32
CA ALA A 83 12.30 -5.07 -1.30
C ALA A 83 11.75 -5.26 0.12
N ALA A 84 10.46 -4.95 0.31
CA ALA A 84 9.77 -5.15 1.59
C ALA A 84 9.73 -6.62 1.98
N GLN A 85 9.41 -7.53 1.05
CA GLN A 85 9.39 -8.98 1.31
C GLN A 85 10.77 -9.50 1.71
N LYS A 86 11.83 -9.04 1.02
CA LYS A 86 13.21 -9.39 1.38
C LYS A 86 13.57 -8.89 2.79
N ALA A 87 13.20 -7.66 3.13
CA ALA A 87 13.45 -7.07 4.44
C ALA A 87 12.63 -7.74 5.56
N ALA A 88 11.41 -8.21 5.25
CA ALA A 88 10.53 -8.89 6.19
C ALA A 88 11.04 -10.28 6.60
N GLY A 89 11.73 -10.97 5.69
CA GLY A 89 12.20 -12.34 5.89
C GLY A 89 11.11 -13.41 5.83
N PHE A 90 9.90 -13.07 5.40
CA PHE A 90 8.78 -14.01 5.20
C PHE A 90 8.02 -13.71 3.90
N PRO A 91 7.41 -14.73 3.26
CA PRO A 91 6.74 -14.57 1.98
C PRO A 91 5.43 -13.80 2.11
N PHE A 92 5.15 -12.91 1.15
CA PHE A 92 3.86 -12.26 1.01
C PHE A 92 2.97 -13.08 0.07
N ARG A 93 1.77 -13.46 0.52
CA ARG A 93 0.81 -14.23 -0.27
C ARG A 93 -0.19 -13.35 -1.01
N MET A 94 -0.57 -12.25 -0.37
CA MET A 94 -1.54 -11.32 -0.93
C MET A 94 -1.21 -9.89 -0.54
N ILE A 95 -1.15 -9.02 -1.54
CA ILE A 95 -1.06 -7.56 -1.38
C ILE A 95 -2.44 -6.95 -1.58
N GLN A 96 -2.89 -6.15 -0.63
CA GLN A 96 -4.09 -5.34 -0.75
C GLN A 96 -3.71 -3.88 -0.98
N SER A 97 -4.24 -3.30 -2.05
CA SER A 97 -4.05 -1.90 -2.42
C SER A 97 -5.39 -1.21 -2.66
N ASP A 98 -5.38 0.09 -2.75
CA ASP A 98 -6.46 0.86 -3.33
C ASP A 98 -6.51 0.71 -4.86
N ASN A 99 -7.25 1.62 -5.54
CA ASN A 99 -7.40 1.62 -6.99
C ASN A 99 -6.49 2.67 -7.67
N GLY A 100 -5.41 3.10 -7.04
CA GLY A 100 -4.42 4.02 -7.60
C GLY A 100 -3.82 3.50 -8.91
N GLN A 101 -3.34 4.40 -9.77
CA GLN A 101 -2.75 4.02 -11.06
C GLN A 101 -1.46 3.22 -10.90
N GLU A 102 -0.69 3.51 -9.85
CA GLU A 102 0.51 2.79 -9.43
C GLU A 102 0.23 1.34 -9.04
N PHE A 103 -1.03 1.03 -8.68
CA PHE A 103 -1.52 -0.31 -8.37
C PHE A 103 -2.41 -0.88 -9.49
N SER A 104 -2.16 -0.47 -10.74
CA SER A 104 -2.91 -0.83 -11.94
C SER A 104 -2.82 -2.34 -12.29
N LYS A 105 -3.39 -2.74 -13.44
CA LYS A 105 -3.23 -4.11 -13.98
C LYS A 105 -1.77 -4.48 -14.22
N ARG A 106 -0.92 -3.50 -14.56
CA ARG A 106 0.50 -3.72 -14.75
C ARG A 106 1.17 -4.16 -13.44
N PHE A 107 0.84 -3.50 -12.33
CA PHE A 107 1.30 -3.91 -11.00
C PHE A 107 0.79 -5.32 -10.63
N GLU A 108 -0.50 -5.63 -10.89
CA GLU A 108 -1.08 -6.95 -10.66
C GLU A 108 -0.27 -8.04 -11.37
N HIS A 109 0.02 -7.86 -12.66
CA HIS A 109 0.84 -8.78 -13.44
C HIS A 109 2.27 -8.93 -12.89
N LEU A 110 2.91 -7.83 -12.47
CA LEU A 110 4.25 -7.87 -11.86
C LEU A 110 4.27 -8.60 -10.51
N LEU A 111 3.20 -8.51 -9.73
CA LEU A 111 3.05 -9.30 -8.50
C LEU A 111 2.83 -10.79 -8.79
N GLU A 112 2.05 -11.13 -9.82
CA GLU A 112 1.82 -12.52 -10.25
C GLU A 112 3.14 -13.21 -10.63
N ILE A 113 4.05 -12.51 -11.32
CA ILE A 113 5.41 -13.01 -11.61
C ILE A 113 6.18 -13.32 -10.33
N GLN A 114 5.94 -12.58 -9.24
CA GLN A 114 6.54 -12.81 -7.93
C GLN A 114 5.78 -13.88 -7.10
N GLY A 115 4.73 -14.49 -7.64
CA GLY A 115 3.88 -15.44 -6.92
C GLY A 115 2.93 -14.79 -5.90
N ILE A 116 2.70 -13.48 -6.00
CA ILE A 116 1.88 -12.71 -5.06
C ILE A 116 0.55 -12.34 -5.72
N ARG A 117 -0.56 -12.52 -5.04
CA ARG A 117 -1.88 -12.12 -5.52
C ARG A 117 -2.19 -10.68 -5.12
N GLN A 118 -2.78 -9.88 -6.04
CA GLN A 118 -3.31 -8.57 -5.70
C GLN A 118 -4.80 -8.64 -5.35
N ARG A 119 -5.18 -8.02 -4.24
CA ARG A 119 -6.55 -7.73 -3.87
C ARG A 119 -6.78 -6.22 -3.86
N ARG A 120 -7.75 -5.73 -4.62
CA ARG A 120 -8.13 -4.31 -4.59
C ARG A 120 -9.27 -4.09 -3.61
N ILE A 121 -9.21 -2.97 -2.86
CA ILE A 121 -10.31 -2.56 -2.00
C ILE A 121 -11.56 -2.25 -2.83
N ARG A 122 -12.71 -2.33 -2.19
CA ARG A 122 -13.99 -1.98 -2.81
C ARG A 122 -14.11 -0.47 -2.91
N LEU A 123 -14.62 0.01 -4.05
CA LEU A 123 -14.96 1.43 -4.22
C LEU A 123 -15.96 1.84 -3.12
N GLY A 124 -15.69 2.98 -2.46
CA GLY A 124 -16.52 3.52 -1.39
C GLY A 124 -16.36 2.84 -0.02
N ARG A 125 -15.51 1.83 0.13
CA ARG A 125 -15.25 1.16 1.41
C ARG A 125 -13.84 1.47 1.92
N LYS A 126 -13.63 2.66 2.44
CA LYS A 126 -12.35 3.11 3.04
C LYS A 126 -11.88 2.19 4.17
N ASN A 127 -12.79 1.65 4.97
CA ASN A 127 -12.46 0.73 6.07
C ASN A 127 -11.70 -0.53 5.64
N ASP A 128 -11.72 -0.91 4.35
CA ASP A 128 -10.95 -2.05 3.86
C ASP A 128 -9.43 -1.80 4.02
N ASN A 129 -8.95 -0.53 4.02
CA ASN A 129 -7.53 -0.14 4.17
C ASN A 129 -7.18 0.51 5.53
N ALA A 130 -8.04 0.40 6.53
CA ALA A 130 -7.89 1.09 7.81
C ALA A 130 -6.53 0.87 8.53
N HIS A 131 -5.87 -0.27 8.32
CA HIS A 131 -4.59 -0.55 8.97
C HIS A 131 -3.45 0.25 8.33
N ILE A 132 -3.39 0.31 7.00
CA ILE A 132 -2.37 1.10 6.32
C ILE A 132 -2.63 2.61 6.51
N GLU A 133 -3.89 3.05 6.50
CA GLU A 133 -4.25 4.44 6.78
C GLU A 133 -3.79 4.86 8.18
N ARG A 134 -3.97 3.98 9.18
CA ARG A 134 -3.46 4.23 10.53
C ARG A 134 -1.95 4.26 10.59
N PHE A 135 -1.27 3.37 9.87
CA PHE A 135 0.20 3.39 9.77
C PHE A 135 0.69 4.66 9.08
N ASN A 136 0.03 5.09 8.00
CA ASN A 136 0.35 6.33 7.29
C ASN A 136 0.26 7.55 8.22
N ARG A 137 -0.78 7.62 9.05
CA ARG A 137 -0.87 8.68 10.07
C ARG A 137 0.26 8.57 11.08
N THR A 138 0.52 7.39 11.62
CA THR A 138 1.57 7.16 12.61
C THR A 138 2.95 7.58 12.09
N ILE A 139 3.32 7.19 10.86
CA ILE A 139 4.62 7.53 10.28
C ILE A 139 4.73 9.02 9.94
N GLN A 140 3.61 9.66 9.58
CA GLN A 140 3.58 11.11 9.39
C GLN A 140 3.78 11.85 10.72
N ASP A 141 3.09 11.43 11.78
CA ASP A 141 3.15 12.10 13.09
C ASP A 141 4.50 11.85 13.79
N GLU A 142 5.02 10.62 13.74
CA GLU A 142 6.17 10.19 14.54
C GLU A 142 7.53 10.30 13.80
N CYS A 143 7.53 10.35 12.44
CA CYS A 143 8.77 10.31 11.64
C CYS A 143 8.91 11.45 10.64
N LEU A 144 7.92 11.65 9.78
CA LEU A 144 8.04 12.58 8.66
C LEU A 144 7.79 14.04 9.07
N GLY A 145 6.89 14.26 10.03
CA GLY A 145 6.44 15.59 10.41
C GLY A 145 5.55 16.25 9.35
N ARG A 146 5.11 17.48 9.64
CA ARG A 146 4.20 18.25 8.79
C ARG A 146 4.86 18.71 7.47
N TRP A 147 6.16 18.99 7.50
CA TRP A 147 6.93 19.52 6.38
C TRP A 147 8.19 18.66 6.19
N PRO A 148 8.06 17.48 5.57
CA PRO A 148 9.20 16.60 5.39
C PRO A 148 10.23 17.22 4.43
N ASN A 149 11.52 17.09 4.78
CA ASN A 149 12.64 17.45 3.91
C ASN A 149 13.05 16.23 3.06
N PRO A 150 12.79 16.21 1.75
CA PRO A 150 13.00 15.03 0.90
C PRO A 150 14.37 14.38 1.02
N PRO A 151 15.51 15.10 1.03
CA PRO A 151 16.83 14.49 1.17
C PRO A 151 17.04 13.70 2.47
N SER A 152 16.38 14.08 3.56
CA SER A 152 16.53 13.42 4.87
C SER A 152 15.55 12.25 5.08
N ILE A 153 14.52 12.11 4.22
CA ILE A 153 13.47 11.09 4.40
C ILE A 153 14.02 9.66 4.40
N PRO A 154 14.91 9.23 3.46
CA PRO A 154 15.36 7.86 3.43
C PRO A 154 16.05 7.41 4.72
N GLU A 155 16.85 8.27 5.33
CA GLU A 155 17.54 7.97 6.59
C GLU A 155 16.57 7.93 7.77
N LYS A 156 15.74 8.95 7.91
CA LYS A 156 14.68 8.99 8.94
C LYS A 156 13.78 7.75 8.89
N LEU A 157 13.36 7.33 7.69
CA LEU A 157 12.54 6.14 7.52
C LEU A 157 13.28 4.89 7.99
N ARG A 158 14.57 4.74 7.67
CA ARG A 158 15.38 3.59 8.07
C ARG A 158 15.43 3.46 9.60
N GLU A 159 15.78 4.55 10.28
CA GLU A 159 15.85 4.59 11.74
C GLU A 159 14.50 4.34 12.39
N TYR A 160 13.47 5.03 11.89
CA TYR A 160 12.12 4.88 12.41
C TYR A 160 11.55 3.48 12.23
N LEU A 161 11.76 2.83 11.09
CA LEU A 161 11.28 1.48 10.84
C LEU A 161 11.95 0.44 11.74
N VAL A 162 13.23 0.63 12.08
CA VAL A 162 13.88 -0.20 13.09
C VAL A 162 13.18 -0.04 14.44
N PHE A 163 12.98 1.19 14.90
CA PHE A 163 12.24 1.46 16.15
C PHE A 163 10.81 0.88 16.09
N TYR A 164 10.06 1.17 15.01
CA TYR A 164 8.68 0.72 14.83
C TYR A 164 8.54 -0.80 14.92
N ASN A 165 9.41 -1.53 14.23
CA ASN A 165 9.31 -2.98 14.15
C ASN A 165 9.88 -3.71 15.37
N THR A 166 10.86 -3.12 16.09
CA THR A 166 11.56 -3.80 17.18
C THR A 166 11.20 -3.31 18.58
N LYS A 167 10.79 -2.05 18.73
CA LYS A 167 10.61 -1.40 20.04
C LYS A 167 9.21 -0.81 20.26
N ARG A 168 8.56 -0.30 19.18
CA ARG A 168 7.27 0.37 19.31
C ARG A 168 6.19 -0.61 19.75
N LEU A 169 5.52 -0.31 20.86
CA LEU A 169 4.46 -1.14 21.42
C LEU A 169 3.12 -0.88 20.70
N HIS A 170 2.38 -1.94 20.42
CA HIS A 170 1.10 -1.89 19.71
C HIS A 170 -0.03 -2.45 20.57
N CYS A 171 -1.07 -1.66 20.83
CA CYS A 171 -2.25 -2.13 21.57
C CYS A 171 -2.89 -3.36 20.92
N SER A 172 -2.96 -3.39 19.57
CA SER A 172 -3.51 -4.53 18.83
C SER A 172 -2.66 -5.81 18.93
N LEU A 173 -1.43 -5.72 19.44
CA LEU A 173 -0.52 -6.82 19.72
C LEU A 173 -0.35 -7.05 21.23
N GLN A 174 -1.31 -6.59 22.04
CA GLN A 174 -1.26 -6.71 23.51
C GLN A 174 0.01 -6.06 24.11
N GLY A 175 0.37 -4.87 23.64
CA GLY A 175 1.56 -4.15 24.11
C GLY A 175 2.89 -4.74 23.65
N LYS A 176 2.93 -5.52 22.57
CA LYS A 176 4.16 -6.08 22.01
C LYS A 176 4.58 -5.35 20.74
N ALA A 177 5.89 -5.40 20.45
CA ALA A 177 6.41 -4.93 19.18
C ALA A 177 6.19 -5.97 18.06
N PRO A 178 6.13 -5.57 16.78
CA PRO A 178 5.97 -6.48 15.65
C PRO A 178 6.93 -7.66 15.62
N ILE A 179 8.20 -7.44 15.94
CA ILE A 179 9.24 -8.49 15.98
C ILE A 179 8.87 -9.62 16.94
N SER A 180 8.25 -9.32 18.09
CA SER A 180 7.85 -10.32 19.07
C SER A 180 6.74 -11.26 18.57
N VAL A 181 5.98 -10.82 17.57
CA VAL A 181 4.99 -11.65 16.89
C VAL A 181 5.65 -12.54 15.85
N LEU A 182 6.62 -11.98 15.08
CA LEU A 182 7.34 -12.71 14.04
C LEU A 182 8.16 -13.88 14.62
N GLN A 183 8.73 -13.73 15.81
CA GLN A 183 9.50 -14.77 16.49
C GLN A 183 8.69 -16.05 16.82
N ARG A 184 7.37 -16.04 16.61
CA ARG A 184 6.48 -17.19 16.87
C ARG A 184 6.20 -18.03 15.61
N TYR A 185 6.72 -17.60 14.48
CA TYR A 185 6.52 -18.20 13.16
C TYR A 185 7.84 -18.60 12.51
#